data_1046ccafee7014f8e4e59c52d0879228
#
_entry.id   1046ccafee7014f8e4e59c52d0879228
#
_cell.length_a   1.000
_cell.length_b   1.000
_cell.length_c   1.000
_cell.angle_alpha   90.00
_cell.angle_beta   90.00
_cell.angle_gamma   90.00
#
_symmetry.space_group_name_H-M   'P 1'
#
loop_
_entity.id
_entity.type
_entity.pdbx_description
1 polymer ?
#
loop_
_entity_poly.entity_id
_entity_poly.type
_entity_poly.pdbx_seq_one_letter_code
_entity_poly.pdbx_strand_id
1 'polypeptide(L)'
;MPVQAMPTGENAALQVRNLDFFYGEFKGLSSVNLDIAQKKVTAFIGPSGCGKSTLLRTFNRMYDLYPGQRAEGQILFHGKNLLDKGQDVNLVRAKIGMVFQKPTPFPMTIYENIAFGVRLYERMSKSAMDDRVEWALNKAALWGEVKDKLQQNGLSLSGGQQQRLCIARAVAVKPDVVLLDEPTSALDPISTAKIEELIYELKNEYTIAIVTHNMQQAARISDFTAFMYLGELIEMGDTDQLFLKPRIKQTEDYITGRFG
;
A
#
# COMPACT_ATOMS: atom_id res chain seq x y z
N MET A 1 2.80 24.94 -12.77
CA MET A 1 1.75 23.91 -12.64
C MET A 1 2.47 22.58 -12.63
N PRO A 2 2.22 21.66 -11.67
CA PRO A 2 2.85 20.35 -11.68
C PRO A 2 2.46 19.60 -12.96
N VAL A 3 3.44 19.04 -13.63
CA VAL A 3 3.23 18.26 -14.86
C VAL A 3 2.82 16.85 -14.44
N GLN A 4 1.53 16.58 -14.51
CA GLN A 4 0.97 15.25 -14.24
C GLN A 4 0.91 14.47 -15.57
N ALA A 5 1.82 13.51 -15.75
CA ALA A 5 1.57 12.41 -16.68
C ALA A 5 0.73 11.37 -15.93
N MET A 6 -0.59 11.47 -16.02
CA MET A 6 -1.49 10.47 -15.43
C MET A 6 -1.61 9.27 -16.39
N PRO A 7 -1.60 8.03 -15.87
CA PRO A 7 -2.19 6.92 -16.62
C PRO A 7 -3.64 7.29 -16.90
N THR A 8 -4.04 7.23 -18.17
CA THR A 8 -5.36 7.65 -18.64
C THR A 8 -6.47 6.85 -17.96
N GLY A 9 -7.55 7.54 -17.55
CA GLY A 9 -8.61 7.11 -16.65
C GLY A 9 -9.31 5.77 -16.87
N GLU A 10 -9.21 5.13 -18.02
CA GLU A 10 -9.88 3.84 -18.30
C GLU A 10 -9.22 2.64 -17.60
N ASN A 11 -7.94 2.75 -17.21
CA ASN A 11 -7.18 1.68 -16.52
C ASN A 11 -6.74 2.04 -15.11
N ALA A 12 -7.40 3.00 -14.46
CA ALA A 12 -7.09 3.37 -13.09
C ALA A 12 -7.92 2.56 -12.08
N ALA A 13 -7.25 1.94 -11.09
CA ALA A 13 -7.92 1.29 -9.97
C ALA A 13 -8.45 2.34 -8.97
N LEU A 14 -7.69 3.43 -8.76
CA LEU A 14 -8.08 4.57 -7.93
C LEU A 14 -7.84 5.86 -8.72
N GLN A 15 -8.77 6.80 -8.61
CA GLN A 15 -8.62 8.15 -9.18
C GLN A 15 -8.80 9.17 -8.06
N VAL A 16 -7.80 9.99 -7.84
CA VAL A 16 -7.80 11.03 -6.81
C VAL A 16 -7.95 12.39 -7.47
N ARG A 17 -8.90 13.19 -6.98
CA ARG A 17 -9.23 14.51 -7.53
C ARG A 17 -9.35 15.54 -6.42
N ASN A 18 -8.50 16.57 -6.48
CA ASN A 18 -8.47 17.70 -5.56
C ASN A 18 -8.53 17.27 -4.09
N LEU A 19 -7.73 16.24 -3.75
CA LEU A 19 -7.73 15.68 -2.40
C LEU A 19 -6.97 16.60 -1.45
N ASP A 20 -7.69 17.11 -0.47
CA ASP A 20 -7.18 17.79 0.71
C ASP A 20 -7.27 16.88 1.91
N PHE A 21 -6.31 16.97 2.83
CA PHE A 21 -6.37 16.24 4.09
C PHE A 21 -5.96 17.12 5.26
N PHE A 22 -6.66 16.94 6.38
CA PHE A 22 -6.48 17.78 7.56
C PHE A 22 -6.26 16.96 8.83
N TYR A 23 -5.34 17.40 9.65
CA TYR A 23 -5.14 17.04 11.05
C TYR A 23 -5.65 18.19 11.91
N GLY A 24 -6.91 18.15 12.39
CA GLY A 24 -7.54 19.33 12.98
C GLY A 24 -7.57 20.49 11.99
N GLU A 25 -6.91 21.59 12.34
CA GLU A 25 -6.77 22.79 11.49
C GLU A 25 -5.57 22.71 10.51
N PHE A 26 -4.62 21.82 10.77
CA PHE A 26 -3.42 21.69 9.93
C PHE A 26 -3.72 20.94 8.64
N LYS A 27 -3.47 21.57 7.50
CA LYS A 27 -3.63 20.96 6.18
C LYS A 27 -2.40 20.11 5.85
N GLY A 28 -2.54 18.80 5.88
CA GLY A 28 -1.45 17.85 5.64
C GLY A 28 -1.30 17.41 4.18
N LEU A 29 -2.37 17.51 3.36
CA LEU A 29 -2.32 17.31 1.91
C LEU A 29 -3.05 18.45 1.23
N SER A 30 -2.52 18.92 0.08
CA SER A 30 -3.05 20.04 -0.68
C SER A 30 -3.34 19.66 -2.12
N SER A 31 -4.62 19.64 -2.48
CA SER A 31 -5.13 19.50 -3.86
C SER A 31 -4.43 18.39 -4.66
N VAL A 32 -4.23 17.21 -4.02
CA VAL A 32 -3.56 16.08 -4.67
C VAL A 32 -4.45 15.51 -5.76
N ASN A 33 -3.88 15.36 -6.95
CA ASN A 33 -4.53 14.77 -8.11
C ASN A 33 -3.63 13.69 -8.70
N LEU A 34 -4.11 12.43 -8.76
CA LEU A 34 -3.36 11.32 -9.34
C LEU A 34 -4.28 10.14 -9.68
N ASP A 35 -3.78 9.23 -10.51
CA ASP A 35 -4.40 7.96 -10.82
C ASP A 35 -3.46 6.82 -10.45
N ILE A 36 -3.99 5.78 -9.80
CA ILE A 36 -3.27 4.52 -9.53
C ILE A 36 -3.65 3.51 -10.61
N ALA A 37 -2.69 3.13 -11.43
CA ALA A 37 -2.90 2.20 -12.53
C ALA A 37 -3.22 0.79 -12.04
N GLN A 38 -4.22 0.16 -12.66
CA GLN A 38 -4.65 -1.20 -12.31
C GLN A 38 -3.53 -2.23 -12.60
N LYS A 39 -3.32 -3.16 -11.66
CA LYS A 39 -2.32 -4.24 -11.76
C LYS A 39 -0.90 -3.73 -12.06
N LYS A 40 -0.56 -2.61 -11.44
CA LYS A 40 0.74 -1.97 -11.48
C LYS A 40 1.20 -1.61 -10.07
N VAL A 41 2.48 -1.39 -9.91
CA VAL A 41 3.06 -0.85 -8.68
C VAL A 41 3.26 0.65 -8.85
N THR A 42 2.62 1.44 -7.99
CA THR A 42 2.87 2.88 -7.88
C THR A 42 3.61 3.16 -6.58
N ALA A 43 4.84 3.68 -6.67
CA ALA A 43 5.62 4.09 -5.52
C ALA A 43 5.44 5.58 -5.20
N PHE A 44 5.29 5.89 -3.91
CA PHE A 44 5.33 7.25 -3.38
C PHE A 44 6.67 7.51 -2.72
N ILE A 45 7.44 8.47 -3.21
CA ILE A 45 8.74 8.90 -2.70
C ILE A 45 8.68 10.36 -2.24
N GLY A 46 9.63 10.77 -1.40
CA GLY A 46 9.74 12.14 -0.89
C GLY A 46 10.30 12.16 0.53
N PRO A 47 10.64 13.33 1.06
CA PRO A 47 11.19 13.50 2.41
C PRO A 47 10.26 12.95 3.50
N SER A 48 10.82 12.66 4.68
CA SER A 48 10.02 12.28 5.85
C SER A 48 9.03 13.39 6.21
N GLY A 49 7.79 13.02 6.55
CA GLY A 49 6.74 13.97 6.92
C GLY A 49 6.07 14.71 5.74
N CYS A 50 6.43 14.46 4.48
CA CYS A 50 5.82 15.17 3.33
C CYS A 50 4.39 14.69 2.96
N GLY A 51 3.77 13.76 3.71
CA GLY A 51 2.37 13.35 3.49
C GLY A 51 2.16 12.00 2.78
N LYS A 52 3.20 11.23 2.42
CA LYS A 52 3.08 9.94 1.70
C LYS A 52 2.16 8.94 2.40
N SER A 53 2.46 8.62 3.66
CA SER A 53 1.64 7.68 4.45
C SER A 53 0.25 8.24 4.75
N THR A 54 0.12 9.57 4.86
CA THR A 54 -1.17 10.25 4.98
C THR A 54 -2.01 9.99 3.73
N LEU A 55 -1.44 10.22 2.54
CA LEU A 55 -2.11 9.95 1.26
C LEU A 55 -2.50 8.48 1.15
N LEU A 56 -1.57 7.56 1.44
CA LEU A 56 -1.83 6.12 1.38
C LEU A 56 -3.04 5.72 2.25
N ARG A 57 -3.12 6.26 3.48
CA ARG A 57 -4.20 5.97 4.44
C ARG A 57 -5.55 6.58 4.06
N THR A 58 -5.59 7.54 3.14
CA THR A 58 -6.87 8.06 2.64
C THR A 58 -7.57 7.06 1.72
N PHE A 59 -6.83 6.21 1.00
CA PHE A 59 -7.38 5.27 0.02
C PHE A 59 -8.29 4.19 0.62
N ASN A 60 -8.08 3.84 1.90
CA ASN A 60 -8.94 2.90 2.62
C ASN A 60 -9.59 3.49 3.87
N ARG A 61 -9.56 4.81 4.00
CA ARG A 61 -10.18 5.55 5.10
C ARG A 61 -9.67 5.14 6.48
N MET A 62 -8.38 4.77 6.59
CA MET A 62 -7.78 4.47 7.91
C MET A 62 -7.78 5.68 8.84
N TYR A 63 -7.80 6.89 8.30
CA TYR A 63 -7.86 8.13 9.08
C TYR A 63 -9.16 8.28 9.88
N ASP A 64 -10.27 7.65 9.47
CA ASP A 64 -11.53 7.69 10.21
C ASP A 64 -11.43 7.11 11.63
N LEU A 65 -10.37 6.33 11.91
CA LEU A 65 -10.10 5.79 13.24
C LEU A 65 -9.50 6.84 14.20
N TYR A 66 -9.12 8.00 13.69
CA TYR A 66 -8.43 9.04 14.45
C TYR A 66 -9.28 10.30 14.53
N PRO A 67 -9.73 10.72 15.75
CA PRO A 67 -10.50 11.95 15.90
C PRO A 67 -9.76 13.17 15.34
N GLY A 68 -10.49 14.09 14.71
CA GLY A 68 -9.94 15.32 14.15
C GLY A 68 -9.23 15.17 12.80
N GLN A 69 -9.21 13.97 12.21
CA GLN A 69 -8.72 13.78 10.85
C GLN A 69 -9.88 13.81 9.85
N ARG A 70 -9.69 14.50 8.73
CA ARG A 70 -10.69 14.54 7.65
C ARG A 70 -10.03 14.67 6.29
N ALA A 71 -10.70 14.13 5.28
CA ALA A 71 -10.33 14.23 3.87
C ALA A 71 -11.47 14.93 3.10
N GLU A 72 -11.10 15.78 2.15
CA GLU A 72 -12.01 16.51 1.27
C GLU A 72 -11.57 16.31 -0.19
N GLY A 73 -12.50 16.38 -1.14
CA GLY A 73 -12.22 16.08 -2.55
C GLY A 73 -12.86 14.76 -2.98
N GLN A 74 -12.19 14.01 -3.86
CA GLN A 74 -12.71 12.74 -4.37
C GLN A 74 -11.63 11.68 -4.45
N ILE A 75 -11.96 10.46 -4.06
CA ILE A 75 -11.20 9.23 -4.31
C ILE A 75 -12.17 8.24 -4.96
N LEU A 76 -12.10 8.12 -6.27
CA LEU A 76 -12.98 7.23 -7.02
C LEU A 76 -12.39 5.82 -7.07
N PHE A 77 -13.17 4.85 -6.66
CA PHE A 77 -12.88 3.43 -6.74
C PHE A 77 -14.09 2.73 -7.36
N HIS A 78 -13.89 2.04 -8.49
CA HIS A 78 -14.99 1.49 -9.30
C HIS A 78 -16.11 2.51 -9.58
N GLY A 79 -15.75 3.77 -9.87
CA GLY A 79 -16.68 4.86 -10.17
C GLY A 79 -17.44 5.44 -8.98
N LYS A 80 -17.16 4.96 -7.74
CA LYS A 80 -17.78 5.47 -6.50
C LYS A 80 -16.77 6.28 -5.71
N ASN A 81 -17.18 7.43 -5.19
CA ASN A 81 -16.32 8.23 -4.33
C ASN A 81 -16.27 7.60 -2.92
N LEU A 82 -15.08 7.19 -2.49
CA LEU A 82 -14.86 6.58 -1.18
C LEU A 82 -15.11 7.53 -0.01
N LEU A 83 -15.11 8.85 -0.26
CA LEU A 83 -15.33 9.86 0.78
C LEU A 83 -16.81 10.16 1.02
N ASP A 84 -17.72 9.64 0.18
CA ASP A 84 -19.15 9.88 0.32
C ASP A 84 -19.70 9.29 1.63
N LYS A 85 -20.69 10.00 2.20
CA LYS A 85 -21.44 9.54 3.37
C LYS A 85 -22.24 8.29 3.00
N GLY A 86 -22.16 7.25 3.84
CA GLY A 86 -22.90 5.99 3.62
C GLY A 86 -22.09 4.88 2.94
N GLN A 87 -20.82 5.13 2.59
CA GLN A 87 -19.92 4.04 2.18
C GLN A 87 -19.68 3.08 3.36
N ASP A 88 -19.83 1.79 3.12
CA ASP A 88 -19.44 0.77 4.10
C ASP A 88 -17.89 0.68 4.15
N VAL A 89 -17.32 1.29 5.18
CA VAL A 89 -15.86 1.35 5.37
C VAL A 89 -15.24 -0.04 5.54
N ASN A 90 -15.97 -1.02 6.07
CA ASN A 90 -15.45 -2.38 6.20
C ASN A 90 -15.32 -3.05 4.84
N LEU A 91 -16.28 -2.84 3.94
CA LEU A 91 -16.17 -3.32 2.55
C LEU A 91 -15.05 -2.59 1.79
N VAL A 92 -14.89 -1.29 2.00
CA VAL A 92 -13.75 -0.54 1.42
C VAL A 92 -12.43 -1.17 1.87
N ARG A 93 -12.25 -1.44 3.18
CA ARG A 93 -11.02 -2.03 3.73
C ARG A 93 -10.81 -3.48 3.32
N ALA A 94 -11.87 -4.23 3.02
CA ALA A 94 -11.74 -5.57 2.44
C ALA A 94 -11.22 -5.52 1.00
N LYS A 95 -11.61 -4.50 0.23
CA LYS A 95 -11.21 -4.30 -1.17
C LYS A 95 -9.88 -3.55 -1.33
N ILE A 96 -9.52 -2.74 -0.34
CA ILE A 96 -8.28 -1.96 -0.32
C ILE A 96 -7.52 -2.32 0.97
N GLY A 97 -6.78 -3.43 0.91
CA GLY A 97 -6.01 -3.95 2.04
C GLY A 97 -4.78 -3.10 2.35
N MET A 98 -4.33 -3.13 3.61
CA MET A 98 -3.16 -2.34 4.04
C MET A 98 -2.19 -3.16 4.87
N VAL A 99 -0.90 -2.98 4.60
CA VAL A 99 0.22 -3.49 5.37
C VAL A 99 1.01 -2.29 5.91
N PHE A 100 1.23 -2.26 7.22
CA PHE A 100 1.87 -1.15 7.91
C PHE A 100 3.40 -1.29 7.93
N GLN A 101 4.08 -0.19 8.17
CA GLN A 101 5.52 -0.10 8.32
C GLN A 101 6.06 -1.07 9.37
N LYS A 102 5.45 -1.06 10.56
CA LYS A 102 5.80 -2.01 11.61
C LYS A 102 4.94 -3.26 11.45
N PRO A 103 5.55 -4.46 11.38
CA PRO A 103 4.79 -5.70 11.36
C PRO A 103 3.83 -5.77 12.54
N THR A 104 2.58 -6.04 12.28
CA THR A 104 1.51 -6.10 13.30
C THR A 104 0.69 -7.39 13.17
N PRO A 105 1.30 -8.58 13.32
CA PRO A 105 0.51 -9.80 13.45
C PRO A 105 -0.42 -9.68 14.66
N PHE A 106 -1.60 -10.26 14.56
CA PHE A 106 -2.46 -10.38 15.73
C PHE A 106 -1.85 -11.38 16.72
N PRO A 107 -2.10 -11.23 18.04
CA PRO A 107 -1.66 -12.19 19.06
C PRO A 107 -2.47 -13.51 18.99
N MET A 108 -2.46 -14.11 17.83
CA MET A 108 -3.16 -15.33 17.43
C MET A 108 -2.19 -16.27 16.73
N THR A 109 -2.64 -17.48 16.42
CA THR A 109 -1.84 -18.42 15.64
C THR A 109 -1.56 -17.88 14.22
N ILE A 110 -0.56 -18.42 13.55
CA ILE A 110 -0.26 -18.09 12.14
C ILE A 110 -1.51 -18.34 11.27
N TYR A 111 -2.17 -19.49 11.49
CA TYR A 111 -3.43 -19.83 10.82
C TYR A 111 -4.51 -18.77 11.05
N GLU A 112 -4.76 -18.43 12.30
CA GLU A 112 -5.83 -17.48 12.64
C GLU A 112 -5.53 -16.05 12.17
N ASN A 113 -4.28 -15.64 12.06
CA ASN A 113 -3.93 -14.34 11.46
C ASN A 113 -4.48 -14.19 10.04
N ILE A 114 -4.62 -15.29 9.30
CA ILE A 114 -5.14 -15.30 7.93
C ILE A 114 -6.64 -15.57 7.92
N ALA A 115 -7.06 -16.65 8.59
CA ALA A 115 -8.44 -17.11 8.55
C ALA A 115 -9.43 -16.11 9.17
N PHE A 116 -9.01 -15.34 10.18
CA PHE A 116 -9.86 -14.35 10.85
C PHE A 116 -10.46 -13.34 9.87
N GLY A 117 -9.63 -12.71 9.02
CA GLY A 117 -10.10 -11.72 8.04
C GLY A 117 -11.04 -12.32 7.02
N VAL A 118 -10.74 -13.53 6.54
CA VAL A 118 -11.59 -14.22 5.55
C VAL A 118 -12.97 -14.53 6.13
N ARG A 119 -13.06 -14.99 7.39
CA ARG A 119 -14.35 -15.29 8.06
C ARG A 119 -15.28 -14.09 8.23
N LEU A 120 -14.74 -12.88 8.24
CA LEU A 120 -15.57 -11.66 8.34
C LEU A 120 -16.42 -11.44 7.08
N TYR A 121 -15.97 -11.94 5.93
CA TYR A 121 -16.58 -11.65 4.64
C TYR A 121 -17.10 -12.91 3.91
N GLU A 122 -16.53 -14.07 4.19
CA GLU A 122 -16.84 -15.32 3.49
C GLU A 122 -17.18 -16.45 4.47
N ARG A 123 -18.26 -17.18 4.19
CA ARG A 123 -18.58 -18.44 4.88
C ARG A 123 -17.98 -19.59 4.08
N MET A 124 -17.08 -20.33 4.68
CA MET A 124 -16.35 -21.42 4.04
C MET A 124 -16.37 -22.69 4.91
N SER A 125 -16.26 -23.86 4.28
CA SER A 125 -15.97 -25.09 5.00
C SER A 125 -14.55 -25.04 5.59
N LYS A 126 -14.26 -25.90 6.56
CA LYS A 126 -12.92 -26.00 7.14
C LYS A 126 -11.87 -26.28 6.05
N SER A 127 -12.12 -27.24 5.17
CA SER A 127 -11.20 -27.58 4.08
C SER A 127 -10.93 -26.39 3.16
N ALA A 128 -11.97 -25.67 2.73
CA ALA A 128 -11.81 -24.49 1.88
C ALA A 128 -11.03 -23.36 2.60
N MET A 129 -11.16 -23.25 3.92
CA MET A 129 -10.37 -22.31 4.72
C MET A 129 -8.91 -22.74 4.81
N ASP A 130 -8.65 -24.04 4.99
CA ASP A 130 -7.30 -24.59 5.01
C ASP A 130 -6.60 -24.32 3.66
N ASP A 131 -7.28 -24.53 2.54
CA ASP A 131 -6.79 -24.23 1.19
C ASP A 131 -6.52 -22.71 1.02
N ARG A 132 -7.40 -21.86 1.56
CA ARG A 132 -7.24 -20.38 1.51
C ARG A 132 -6.01 -19.92 2.32
N VAL A 133 -5.80 -20.51 3.49
CA VAL A 133 -4.64 -20.19 4.34
C VAL A 133 -3.34 -20.65 3.67
N GLU A 134 -3.30 -21.87 3.14
CA GLU A 134 -2.14 -22.35 2.38
C GLU A 134 -1.85 -21.46 1.17
N TRP A 135 -2.87 -21.15 0.38
CA TRP A 135 -2.76 -20.25 -0.78
C TRP A 135 -2.20 -18.88 -0.40
N ALA A 136 -2.72 -18.26 0.66
CA ALA A 136 -2.27 -16.93 1.09
C ALA A 136 -0.81 -16.94 1.59
N LEU A 137 -0.42 -17.99 2.33
CA LEU A 137 0.96 -18.18 2.79
C LEU A 137 1.93 -18.46 1.63
N ASN A 138 1.49 -19.20 0.61
CA ASN A 138 2.26 -19.39 -0.62
C ASN A 138 2.43 -18.07 -1.37
N LYS A 139 1.34 -17.28 -1.51
CA LYS A 139 1.39 -15.94 -2.12
C LYS A 139 2.36 -15.00 -1.40
N ALA A 140 2.58 -15.17 -0.11
CA ALA A 140 3.53 -14.39 0.69
C ALA A 140 4.92 -15.04 0.80
N ALA A 141 5.21 -16.07 0.00
CA ALA A 141 6.46 -16.85 0.04
C ALA A 141 6.82 -17.30 1.48
N LEU A 142 5.80 -17.66 2.28
CA LEU A 142 5.97 -18.00 3.71
C LEU A 142 5.61 -19.46 4.03
N TRP A 143 4.80 -20.13 3.19
CA TRP A 143 4.29 -21.48 3.42
C TRP A 143 5.39 -22.48 3.78
N GLY A 144 6.45 -22.55 2.99
CA GLY A 144 7.57 -23.48 3.21
C GLY A 144 8.27 -23.31 4.56
N GLU A 145 8.16 -22.12 5.17
CA GLU A 145 8.80 -21.81 6.46
C GLU A 145 7.86 -22.07 7.66
N VAL A 146 6.52 -22.16 7.43
CA VAL A 146 5.55 -22.16 8.54
C VAL A 146 4.53 -23.30 8.50
N LYS A 147 4.46 -24.10 7.43
CA LYS A 147 3.46 -25.15 7.25
C LYS A 147 3.35 -26.14 8.41
N ASP A 148 4.48 -26.46 9.06
CA ASP A 148 4.54 -27.42 10.17
C ASP A 148 4.29 -26.76 11.55
N LYS A 149 4.03 -25.44 11.59
CA LYS A 149 3.86 -24.67 12.83
C LYS A 149 2.71 -23.67 12.78
N LEU A 150 1.68 -23.92 11.96
CA LEU A 150 0.53 -23.02 11.76
C LEU A 150 -0.23 -22.67 13.06
N GLN A 151 -0.15 -23.53 14.07
CA GLN A 151 -0.78 -23.31 15.37
C GLN A 151 0.10 -22.52 16.36
N GLN A 152 1.33 -22.17 15.98
CA GLN A 152 2.17 -21.29 16.79
C GLN A 152 1.71 -19.84 16.68
N ASN A 153 2.01 -19.05 17.71
CA ASN A 153 1.68 -17.61 17.73
C ASN A 153 2.43 -16.88 16.61
N GLY A 154 1.74 -16.06 15.84
CA GLY A 154 2.33 -15.24 14.77
C GLY A 154 3.40 -14.26 15.27
N LEU A 155 3.34 -13.85 16.52
CA LEU A 155 4.35 -12.98 17.14
C LEU A 155 5.69 -13.68 17.40
N SER A 156 5.76 -15.03 17.36
CA SER A 156 7.01 -15.79 17.52
C SER A 156 7.87 -15.83 16.24
N LEU A 157 7.36 -15.33 15.13
CA LEU A 157 8.07 -15.28 13.86
C LEU A 157 9.14 -14.16 13.85
N SER A 158 10.16 -14.30 13.00
CA SER A 158 11.13 -13.21 12.76
C SER A 158 10.45 -11.99 12.12
N GLY A 159 11.05 -10.80 12.21
CA GLY A 159 10.48 -9.56 11.65
C GLY A 159 10.08 -9.69 10.18
N GLY A 160 10.95 -10.26 9.34
CA GLY A 160 10.64 -10.48 7.93
C GLY A 160 9.52 -11.51 7.70
N GLN A 161 9.44 -12.56 8.53
CA GLN A 161 8.34 -13.51 8.51
C GLN A 161 7.03 -12.88 8.97
N GLN A 162 7.06 -12.05 10.02
CA GLN A 162 5.89 -11.30 10.50
C GLN A 162 5.37 -10.36 9.41
N GLN A 163 6.25 -9.66 8.70
CA GLN A 163 5.83 -8.78 7.61
C GLN A 163 5.18 -9.57 6.46
N ARG A 164 5.77 -10.70 6.06
CA ARG A 164 5.16 -11.58 5.06
C ARG A 164 3.83 -12.18 5.55
N LEU A 165 3.69 -12.48 6.84
CA LEU A 165 2.41 -12.89 7.42
C LEU A 165 1.35 -11.77 7.33
N CYS A 166 1.74 -10.51 7.56
CA CYS A 166 0.84 -9.36 7.38
C CYS A 166 0.42 -9.19 5.91
N ILE A 167 1.33 -9.45 4.96
CA ILE A 167 1.01 -9.44 3.53
C ILE A 167 0.06 -10.60 3.20
N ALA A 168 0.35 -11.83 3.68
CA ALA A 168 -0.53 -13.00 3.50
C ALA A 168 -1.95 -12.71 4.02
N ARG A 169 -2.06 -12.10 5.20
CA ARG A 169 -3.35 -11.68 5.79
C ARG A 169 -4.08 -10.68 4.90
N ALA A 170 -3.37 -9.71 4.34
CA ALA A 170 -3.97 -8.69 3.47
C ALA A 170 -4.49 -9.29 2.16
N VAL A 171 -3.74 -10.22 1.53
CA VAL A 171 -4.15 -10.84 0.26
C VAL A 171 -5.18 -11.95 0.44
N ALA A 172 -5.30 -12.54 1.65
CA ALA A 172 -6.22 -13.64 1.92
C ALA A 172 -7.69 -13.30 1.66
N VAL A 173 -8.08 -12.05 1.82
CA VAL A 173 -9.44 -11.55 1.52
C VAL A 173 -9.63 -11.18 0.05
N LYS A 174 -8.62 -11.40 -0.80
CA LYS A 174 -8.62 -11.10 -2.25
C LYS A 174 -9.01 -9.64 -2.54
N PRO A 175 -8.22 -8.67 -2.06
CA PRO A 175 -8.47 -7.25 -2.34
C PRO A 175 -8.24 -6.92 -3.81
N ASP A 176 -8.72 -5.78 -4.25
CA ASP A 176 -8.40 -5.23 -5.58
C ASP A 176 -7.12 -4.38 -5.53
N VAL A 177 -6.85 -3.76 -4.37
CA VAL A 177 -5.69 -2.89 -4.12
C VAL A 177 -4.98 -3.30 -2.83
N VAL A 178 -3.66 -3.34 -2.84
CA VAL A 178 -2.81 -3.55 -1.66
C VAL A 178 -1.96 -2.31 -1.41
N LEU A 179 -2.13 -1.73 -0.23
CA LEU A 179 -1.38 -0.58 0.24
C LEU A 179 -0.23 -1.05 1.14
N LEU A 180 0.99 -0.61 0.84
CA LEU A 180 2.20 -0.97 1.57
C LEU A 180 2.87 0.31 2.12
N ASP A 181 2.82 0.52 3.42
CA ASP A 181 3.42 1.68 4.08
C ASP A 181 4.82 1.31 4.59
N GLU A 182 5.87 1.64 3.84
CA GLU A 182 7.28 1.34 4.15
C GLU A 182 7.57 -0.11 4.59
N PRO A 183 7.14 -1.13 3.82
CA PRO A 183 7.07 -2.52 4.29
C PRO A 183 8.42 -3.17 4.61
N THR A 184 9.53 -2.53 4.26
CA THR A 184 10.89 -3.07 4.42
C THR A 184 11.80 -2.25 5.32
N SER A 185 11.31 -1.11 5.86
CA SER A 185 12.12 -0.12 6.58
C SER A 185 12.81 -0.67 7.85
N ALA A 186 12.24 -1.70 8.48
CA ALA A 186 12.76 -2.31 9.70
C ALA A 186 13.34 -3.72 9.46
N LEU A 187 13.62 -4.09 8.19
CA LEU A 187 14.05 -5.43 7.82
C LEU A 187 15.53 -5.46 7.39
N ASP A 188 16.13 -6.62 7.57
CA ASP A 188 17.46 -6.92 7.05
C ASP A 188 17.45 -7.01 5.51
N PRO A 189 18.63 -6.93 4.83
CA PRO A 189 18.69 -6.93 3.37
C PRO A 189 18.11 -8.20 2.71
N ILE A 190 18.24 -9.37 3.35
CA ILE A 190 17.72 -10.64 2.81
C ILE A 190 16.20 -10.64 2.87
N SER A 191 15.63 -10.24 3.99
CA SER A 191 14.18 -10.10 4.15
C SER A 191 13.60 -9.03 3.23
N THR A 192 14.32 -7.93 3.01
CA THR A 192 13.95 -6.87 2.06
C THR A 192 13.88 -7.42 0.64
N ALA A 193 14.89 -8.16 0.18
CA ALA A 193 14.91 -8.75 -1.16
C ALA A 193 13.71 -9.69 -1.38
N LYS A 194 13.37 -10.53 -0.39
CA LYS A 194 12.20 -11.41 -0.44
C LYS A 194 10.87 -10.63 -0.57
N ILE A 195 10.74 -9.49 0.10
CA ILE A 195 9.55 -8.63 -0.01
C ILE A 195 9.48 -7.95 -1.39
N GLU A 196 10.62 -7.51 -1.94
CA GLU A 196 10.67 -6.92 -3.28
C GLU A 196 10.27 -7.94 -4.37
N GLU A 197 10.80 -9.17 -4.30
CA GLU A 197 10.41 -10.27 -5.19
C GLU A 197 8.91 -10.59 -5.07
N LEU A 198 8.40 -10.65 -3.85
CA LEU A 198 6.99 -10.85 -3.58
C LEU A 198 6.11 -9.74 -4.19
N ILE A 199 6.49 -8.48 -4.07
CA ILE A 199 5.75 -7.36 -4.67
C ILE A 199 5.71 -7.49 -6.20
N TYR A 200 6.83 -7.90 -6.80
CA TYR A 200 6.92 -8.11 -8.24
C TYR A 200 5.98 -9.23 -8.73
N GLU A 201 5.82 -10.30 -7.96
CA GLU A 201 4.88 -11.37 -8.27
C GLU A 201 3.42 -10.94 -8.07
N LEU A 202 3.13 -10.26 -6.95
CA LEU A 202 1.78 -9.84 -6.59
C LEU A 202 1.17 -8.83 -7.56
N LYS A 203 1.96 -7.98 -8.24
CA LYS A 203 1.43 -6.99 -9.19
C LYS A 203 0.70 -7.61 -10.39
N ASN A 204 0.94 -8.88 -10.70
CA ASN A 204 0.23 -9.58 -11.76
C ASN A 204 -1.27 -9.78 -11.43
N GLU A 205 -1.61 -9.82 -10.16
CA GLU A 205 -2.97 -10.06 -9.66
C GLU A 205 -3.58 -8.82 -9.01
N TYR A 206 -2.76 -8.02 -8.31
CA TYR A 206 -3.19 -6.89 -7.49
C TYR A 206 -2.66 -5.56 -8.00
N THR A 207 -3.41 -4.51 -7.76
CA THR A 207 -2.90 -3.14 -7.84
C THR A 207 -2.15 -2.83 -6.55
N ILE A 208 -0.93 -2.28 -6.64
CA ILE A 208 -0.09 -2.03 -5.46
C ILE A 208 0.25 -0.54 -5.39
N ALA A 209 0.02 0.06 -4.23
CA ALA A 209 0.49 1.39 -3.90
C ALA A 209 1.47 1.28 -2.71
N ILE A 210 2.71 1.70 -2.88
CA ILE A 210 3.76 1.56 -1.87
C ILE A 210 4.38 2.91 -1.52
N VAL A 211 4.52 3.16 -0.22
CA VAL A 211 5.35 4.23 0.31
C VAL A 211 6.73 3.68 0.62
N THR A 212 7.78 4.34 0.15
CA THR A 212 9.15 4.03 0.51
C THR A 212 10.02 5.29 0.56
N HIS A 213 10.98 5.32 1.48
CA HIS A 213 12.04 6.32 1.51
C HIS A 213 13.31 5.85 0.77
N ASN A 214 13.33 4.60 0.31
CA ASN A 214 14.45 4.03 -0.45
C ASN A 214 14.20 4.20 -1.95
N MET A 215 14.90 5.16 -2.56
CA MET A 215 14.77 5.45 -3.99
C MET A 215 15.21 4.29 -4.89
N GLN A 216 16.24 3.54 -4.47
CA GLN A 216 16.68 2.37 -5.22
C GLN A 216 15.63 1.25 -5.20
N GLN A 217 14.93 1.08 -4.09
CA GLN A 217 13.78 0.17 -4.01
C GLN A 217 12.67 0.62 -4.95
N ALA A 218 12.25 1.89 -4.89
CA ALA A 218 11.22 2.41 -5.79
C ALA A 218 11.59 2.16 -7.26
N ALA A 219 12.84 2.46 -7.65
CA ALA A 219 13.32 2.25 -9.01
C ALA A 219 13.27 0.78 -9.47
N ARG A 220 13.48 -0.19 -8.55
CA ARG A 220 13.47 -1.63 -8.91
C ARG A 220 12.08 -2.23 -9.02
N ILE A 221 11.14 -1.82 -8.14
CA ILE A 221 9.89 -2.56 -7.98
C ILE A 221 8.67 -1.86 -8.58
N SER A 222 8.72 -0.54 -8.85
CA SER A 222 7.54 0.19 -9.30
C SER A 222 7.48 0.40 -10.81
N ASP A 223 6.26 0.41 -11.34
CA ASP A 223 5.97 0.79 -12.72
C ASP A 223 5.81 2.31 -12.84
N PHE A 224 5.20 2.94 -11.82
CA PHE A 224 5.02 4.38 -11.71
C PHE A 224 5.59 4.90 -10.39
N THR A 225 6.13 6.11 -10.41
CA THR A 225 6.63 6.78 -9.21
C THR A 225 6.03 8.17 -9.09
N ALA A 226 5.61 8.50 -7.88
CA ALA A 226 5.05 9.80 -7.49
C ALA A 226 5.94 10.46 -6.45
N PHE A 227 6.49 11.63 -6.77
CA PHE A 227 7.28 12.43 -5.82
C PHE A 227 6.39 13.43 -5.10
N MET A 228 6.44 13.39 -3.77
CA MET A 228 5.66 14.26 -2.90
C MET A 228 6.57 15.17 -2.07
N TYR A 229 6.13 16.41 -1.87
CA TYR A 229 6.81 17.39 -1.02
C TYR A 229 5.79 18.31 -0.33
N LEU A 230 5.93 18.50 0.98
CA LEU A 230 5.09 19.37 1.82
C LEU A 230 3.57 19.23 1.58
N GLY A 231 3.08 18.00 1.45
CA GLY A 231 1.67 17.69 1.26
C GLY A 231 1.17 17.81 -0.20
N GLU A 232 2.04 18.11 -1.13
CA GLU A 232 1.72 18.24 -2.55
C GLU A 232 2.32 17.12 -3.38
N LEU A 233 1.65 16.75 -4.46
CA LEU A 233 2.20 15.90 -5.51
C LEU A 233 2.97 16.79 -6.48
N ILE A 234 4.28 16.64 -6.51
CA ILE A 234 5.16 17.46 -7.35
C ILE A 234 5.25 16.89 -8.76
N GLU A 235 5.55 15.60 -8.87
CA GLU A 235 5.69 14.92 -10.15
C GLU A 235 5.26 13.48 -10.04
N MET A 236 4.62 12.95 -11.08
CA MET A 236 4.30 11.53 -11.22
C MET A 236 4.51 11.09 -12.67
N GLY A 237 5.04 9.91 -12.85
CA GLY A 237 5.26 9.35 -14.19
C GLY A 237 5.74 7.89 -14.13
N ASP A 238 6.07 7.39 -15.31
CA ASP A 238 6.80 6.13 -15.46
C ASP A 238 8.09 6.18 -14.63
N THR A 239 8.37 5.10 -13.91
CA THR A 239 9.48 5.05 -12.95
C THR A 239 10.82 5.30 -13.61
N ASP A 240 11.10 4.64 -14.74
CA ASP A 240 12.38 4.81 -15.45
C ASP A 240 12.54 6.24 -15.92
N GLN A 241 11.47 6.84 -16.47
CA GLN A 241 11.49 8.22 -16.92
C GLN A 241 11.74 9.19 -15.77
N LEU A 242 11.05 9.01 -14.65
CA LEU A 242 11.16 9.91 -13.48
C LEU A 242 12.56 9.85 -12.85
N PHE A 243 13.19 8.67 -12.78
CA PHE A 243 14.53 8.51 -12.22
C PHE A 243 15.64 8.93 -13.18
N LEU A 244 15.49 8.69 -14.50
CA LEU A 244 16.52 9.01 -15.49
C LEU A 244 16.42 10.44 -16.01
N LYS A 245 15.19 10.95 -16.17
CA LYS A 245 14.93 12.24 -16.80
C LYS A 245 13.71 12.94 -16.19
N PRO A 246 13.76 13.33 -14.92
CA PRO A 246 12.68 14.08 -14.28
C PRO A 246 12.40 15.38 -15.02
N ARG A 247 11.15 15.79 -15.06
CA ARG A 247 10.70 17.01 -15.74
C ARG A 247 10.79 18.24 -14.83
N ILE A 248 10.73 17.99 -13.52
CA ILE A 248 10.71 19.05 -12.50
C ILE A 248 12.05 19.08 -11.79
N LYS A 249 12.65 20.27 -11.71
CA LYS A 249 13.97 20.47 -11.08
C LYS A 249 14.00 19.98 -9.63
N GLN A 250 12.93 20.19 -8.88
CA GLN A 250 12.80 19.77 -7.50
C GLN A 250 12.85 18.22 -7.36
N THR A 251 12.27 17.50 -8.31
CA THR A 251 12.37 16.04 -8.40
C THR A 251 13.81 15.60 -8.68
N GLU A 252 14.49 16.26 -9.63
CA GLU A 252 15.89 15.98 -9.96
C GLU A 252 16.79 16.21 -8.74
N ASP A 253 16.63 17.31 -8.04
CA ASP A 253 17.42 17.64 -6.85
C ASP A 253 17.19 16.61 -5.73
N TYR A 254 15.96 16.15 -5.53
CA TYR A 254 15.66 15.10 -4.56
C TYR A 254 16.33 13.76 -4.93
N ILE A 255 16.18 13.29 -6.17
CA ILE A 255 16.73 12.01 -6.64
C ILE A 255 18.27 12.02 -6.62
N THR A 256 18.89 13.15 -6.94
CA THR A 256 20.36 13.30 -6.96
C THR A 256 20.98 13.61 -5.60
N GLY A 257 20.16 13.71 -4.53
CA GLY A 257 20.65 14.03 -3.18
C GLY A 257 21.09 15.49 -2.99
N ARG A 258 20.69 16.40 -3.90
CA ARG A 258 20.97 17.85 -3.84
C ARG A 258 19.86 18.63 -3.16
N PHE A 259 18.92 17.91 -2.56
CA PHE A 259 17.75 18.45 -1.91
C PHE A 259 18.09 18.82 -0.45
N GLY A 260 18.15 20.13 -0.15
CA GLY A 260 18.49 20.63 1.19
C GLY A 260 18.57 22.14 1.21
#